data_5d572d112821af07bf7999645ee1b5e4
#
_entry.id   5d572d112821af07bf7999645ee1b5e4
#
_cell.length_a   1.000
_cell.length_b   1.000
_cell.length_c   1.000
_cell.angle_alpha   90.00
_cell.angle_beta   90.00
_cell.angle_gamma   90.00
#
_symmetry.space_group_name_H-M   'P 1'
#
loop_
_entity.id
_entity.type
_entity.pdbx_description
1 polymer ?
#
loop_
_entity_poly.entity_id
_entity_poly.type
_entity_poly.pdbx_seq_one_letter_code
_entity_poly.pdbx_strand_id
1 'polypeptide(L)'
;TSIGITDGKIAFIGTEPEHFYAESYVDAHGLSLMPGCVDLAAWLREPGLDHKATIASETYAAAASGITTLTYQPEPAAMVGNAAQVNLIQDINNQLGYAHIRVLGNLTHELQGERLSNMGGLKRAGCVGVTNGWQPLQNLRVQRLAMEYASTHNLSMFIYPLEVALAAGGVVHE
;
A
#
# COMPACT_ATOMS: atom_id res chain seq x y z
N THR A 1 -2.24 -10.45 -31.49
CA THR A 1 -3.27 -9.72 -30.69
C THR A 1 -2.70 -8.38 -30.28
N SER A 2 -3.41 -7.31 -30.56
CA SER A 2 -3.03 -5.95 -30.16
C SER A 2 -3.87 -5.50 -28.98
N ILE A 3 -3.36 -4.56 -28.20
CA ILE A 3 -4.09 -3.92 -27.11
C ILE A 3 -3.96 -2.41 -27.30
N GLY A 4 -5.07 -1.73 -27.46
CA GLY A 4 -5.12 -0.27 -27.52
C GLY A 4 -5.46 0.33 -26.16
N ILE A 5 -4.74 1.39 -25.80
CA ILE A 5 -4.93 2.11 -24.53
C ILE A 5 -5.22 3.57 -24.88
N THR A 6 -6.28 4.13 -24.30
CA THR A 6 -6.65 5.54 -24.42
C THR A 6 -7.04 6.07 -23.05
N ASP A 7 -6.51 7.21 -22.66
CA ASP A 7 -6.79 7.85 -21.37
C ASP A 7 -6.59 6.91 -20.16
N GLY A 8 -5.53 6.09 -20.21
CA GLY A 8 -5.20 5.14 -19.14
C GLY A 8 -6.14 3.95 -19.03
N LYS A 9 -6.98 3.69 -20.05
CA LYS A 9 -7.92 2.56 -20.09
C LYS A 9 -7.71 1.71 -21.32
N ILE A 10 -7.99 0.41 -21.19
CA ILE A 10 -8.00 -0.51 -22.35
C ILE A 10 -9.19 -0.15 -23.24
N ALA A 11 -8.91 0.32 -24.45
CA ALA A 11 -9.90 0.66 -25.45
C ALA A 11 -10.35 -0.58 -26.23
N PHE A 12 -9.40 -1.46 -26.59
CA PHE A 12 -9.70 -2.74 -27.23
C PHE A 12 -8.62 -3.78 -26.95
N ILE A 13 -8.98 -5.04 -27.16
CA ILE A 13 -8.08 -6.20 -27.17
C ILE A 13 -8.44 -7.02 -28.43
N GLY A 14 -7.46 -7.30 -29.30
CA GLY A 14 -7.67 -8.07 -30.51
C GLY A 14 -7.20 -7.34 -31.77
N THR A 15 -8.07 -7.26 -32.78
CA THR A 15 -7.78 -6.53 -34.01
C THR A 15 -7.93 -5.03 -33.77
N GLU A 16 -6.95 -4.27 -34.23
CA GLU A 16 -6.98 -2.81 -34.16
C GLU A 16 -8.14 -2.26 -35.02
N PRO A 17 -9.00 -1.38 -34.43
CA PRO A 17 -10.05 -0.72 -35.20
C PRO A 17 -9.49 0.23 -36.25
N GLU A 18 -10.12 0.32 -37.42
CA GLU A 18 -9.66 1.13 -38.58
C GLU A 18 -9.43 2.62 -38.25
N HIS A 19 -10.09 3.15 -37.22
CA HIS A 19 -10.01 4.57 -36.81
C HIS A 19 -9.27 4.78 -35.53
N PHE A 20 -8.52 3.77 -35.02
CA PHE A 20 -7.68 3.91 -33.83
C PHE A 20 -6.30 4.44 -34.24
N TYR A 21 -5.92 5.57 -33.66
CA TYR A 21 -4.59 6.16 -33.89
C TYR A 21 -3.84 6.16 -32.53
N ALA A 22 -2.72 5.43 -32.50
CA ALA A 22 -1.83 5.46 -31.36
C ALA A 22 -0.68 6.45 -31.58
N GLU A 23 -0.38 7.26 -30.58
CA GLU A 23 0.79 8.14 -30.58
C GLU A 23 2.10 7.36 -30.44
N SER A 24 2.03 6.16 -29.82
CA SER A 24 3.18 5.31 -29.55
C SER A 24 2.80 3.84 -29.71
N TYR A 25 3.71 3.06 -30.28
CA TYR A 25 3.58 1.60 -30.43
C TYR A 25 4.72 0.92 -29.68
N VAL A 26 4.37 -0.12 -28.92
CA VAL A 26 5.33 -1.00 -28.24
C VAL A 26 5.24 -2.38 -28.87
N ASP A 27 6.34 -2.87 -29.46
CA ASP A 27 6.40 -4.24 -29.94
C ASP A 27 6.58 -5.20 -28.76
N ALA A 28 5.53 -5.97 -28.49
CA ALA A 28 5.48 -6.98 -27.43
C ALA A 28 5.53 -8.41 -27.99
N HIS A 29 6.12 -8.62 -29.18
CA HIS A 29 6.20 -9.94 -29.80
C HIS A 29 6.95 -10.92 -28.89
N GLY A 30 6.34 -12.08 -28.63
CA GLY A 30 6.89 -13.11 -27.73
C GLY A 30 6.75 -12.80 -26.23
N LEU A 31 6.13 -11.69 -25.86
CA LEU A 31 5.87 -11.33 -24.46
C LEU A 31 4.43 -11.68 -24.05
N SER A 32 4.24 -11.87 -22.75
CA SER A 32 2.92 -11.99 -22.13
C SER A 32 2.56 -10.69 -21.43
N LEU A 33 1.37 -10.17 -21.71
CA LEU A 33 0.84 -9.00 -21.02
C LEU A 33 -0.03 -9.44 -19.84
N MET A 34 0.19 -8.83 -18.70
CA MET A 34 -0.58 -9.09 -17.47
C MET A 34 -0.83 -7.77 -16.74
N PRO A 35 -1.84 -7.70 -15.84
CA PRO A 35 -1.98 -6.56 -14.94
C PRO A 35 -0.72 -6.37 -14.12
N GLY A 36 -0.38 -5.11 -13.80
CA GLY A 36 0.75 -4.81 -12.92
C GLY A 36 0.56 -5.43 -11.53
N CYS A 37 1.66 -5.87 -10.93
CA CYS A 37 1.63 -6.46 -9.60
C CYS A 37 1.27 -5.42 -8.53
N VAL A 38 0.70 -5.91 -7.43
CA VAL A 38 0.35 -5.10 -6.25
C VAL A 38 1.14 -5.63 -5.06
N ASP A 39 1.96 -4.79 -4.44
CA ASP A 39 2.63 -5.10 -3.19
C ASP A 39 1.79 -4.62 -2.01
N LEU A 40 1.38 -5.55 -1.14
CA LEU A 40 0.52 -5.27 0.01
C LEU A 40 1.28 -4.83 1.26
N ALA A 41 2.61 -4.78 1.25
CA ALA A 41 3.41 -4.55 2.46
C ALA A 41 4.75 -3.85 2.21
N ALA A 42 4.74 -2.66 1.59
CA ALA A 42 5.95 -1.90 1.30
C ALA A 42 6.30 -0.89 2.41
N TRP A 43 7.57 -0.87 2.82
CA TRP A 43 8.13 0.14 3.72
C TRP A 43 8.91 1.17 2.92
N LEU A 44 8.28 2.29 2.62
CA LEU A 44 8.85 3.32 1.77
C LEU A 44 9.77 4.30 2.51
N ARG A 45 9.81 4.22 3.86
CA ARG A 45 10.70 4.96 4.76
C ARG A 45 10.48 6.47 4.83
N GLU A 46 10.00 7.07 3.79
CA GLU A 46 9.65 8.50 3.73
C GLU A 46 8.14 8.69 3.98
N PRO A 47 7.75 9.70 4.77
CA PRO A 47 8.58 10.64 5.52
C PRO A 47 9.09 10.06 6.85
N GLY A 48 10.31 10.44 7.26
CA GLY A 48 10.87 10.15 8.58
C GLY A 48 12.18 9.37 8.57
N LEU A 49 12.41 8.49 7.61
CA LEU A 49 13.65 7.73 7.42
C LEU A 49 14.22 7.93 6.01
N ASP A 50 14.12 9.15 5.49
CA ASP A 50 14.46 9.53 4.11
C ASP A 50 15.91 9.21 3.73
N HIS A 51 16.80 9.13 4.72
CA HIS A 51 18.18 8.72 4.54
C HIS A 51 18.35 7.23 4.18
N LYS A 52 17.33 6.41 4.40
CA LYS A 52 17.34 4.98 4.04
C LYS A 52 16.75 4.73 2.67
N ALA A 53 15.60 5.38 2.39
CA ALA A 53 14.90 5.28 1.13
C ALA A 53 13.89 6.42 1.01
N THR A 54 13.50 6.76 -0.22
CA THR A 54 12.48 7.76 -0.49
C THR A 54 11.30 7.16 -1.26
N ILE A 55 10.15 7.82 -1.23
CA ILE A 55 8.99 7.42 -2.04
C ILE A 55 9.38 7.35 -3.52
N ALA A 56 10.18 8.31 -4.01
CA ALA A 56 10.66 8.31 -5.39
C ALA A 56 11.51 7.09 -5.71
N SER A 57 12.51 6.75 -4.87
CA SER A 57 13.42 5.62 -5.12
C SER A 57 12.68 4.28 -5.07
N GLU A 58 11.81 4.09 -4.08
CA GLU A 58 11.10 2.83 -3.88
C GLU A 58 10.02 2.61 -4.95
N THR A 59 9.27 3.65 -5.31
CA THR A 59 8.27 3.54 -6.38
C THR A 59 8.92 3.36 -7.75
N TYR A 60 10.11 3.94 -7.98
CA TYR A 60 10.90 3.66 -9.19
C TYR A 60 11.35 2.20 -9.27
N ALA A 61 11.92 1.67 -8.19
CA ALA A 61 12.34 0.27 -8.13
C ALA A 61 11.15 -0.69 -8.31
N ALA A 62 10.01 -0.38 -7.69
CA ALA A 62 8.76 -1.13 -7.86
C ALA A 62 8.28 -1.14 -9.31
N ALA A 63 8.18 0.03 -9.94
CA ALA A 63 7.75 0.16 -11.34
C ALA A 63 8.69 -0.59 -12.28
N ALA A 64 10.02 -0.49 -12.09
CA ALA A 64 11.02 -1.22 -12.85
C ALA A 64 10.89 -2.75 -12.71
N SER A 65 10.30 -3.23 -11.60
CA SER A 65 10.04 -4.65 -11.34
C SER A 65 8.61 -5.10 -11.73
N GLY A 66 7.82 -4.23 -12.36
CA GLY A 66 6.44 -4.54 -12.77
C GLY A 66 5.39 -4.37 -11.67
N ILE A 67 5.75 -3.80 -10.52
CA ILE A 67 4.81 -3.47 -9.45
C ILE A 67 4.24 -2.06 -9.71
N THR A 68 2.95 -1.97 -9.97
CA THR A 68 2.28 -0.71 -10.31
C THR A 68 1.57 -0.07 -9.13
N THR A 69 1.37 -0.82 -8.04
CA THR A 69 0.71 -0.32 -6.84
C THR A 69 1.40 -0.87 -5.60
N LEU A 70 1.71 0.02 -4.67
CA LEU A 70 2.32 -0.29 -3.38
C LEU A 70 1.36 0.07 -2.25
N THR A 71 1.36 -0.73 -1.18
CA THR A 71 0.66 -0.40 0.04
C THR A 71 1.65 0.12 1.06
N TYR A 72 1.58 1.42 1.36
CA TYR A 72 2.44 2.08 2.35
C TYR A 72 2.16 1.56 3.76
N GLN A 73 3.16 0.97 4.38
CA GLN A 73 3.11 0.46 5.75
C GLN A 73 3.63 1.52 6.74
N PRO A 74 2.85 1.91 7.76
CA PRO A 74 3.37 2.74 8.84
C PRO A 74 4.38 1.98 9.70
N GLU A 75 5.36 2.72 10.19
CA GLU A 75 6.35 2.23 11.14
C GLU A 75 6.60 3.27 12.26
N PRO A 76 7.24 2.91 13.39
CA PRO A 76 7.37 3.85 14.52
C PRO A 76 8.00 5.20 14.17
N ALA A 77 8.91 5.24 13.20
CA ALA A 77 9.53 6.49 12.73
C ALA A 77 8.76 7.19 11.61
N ALA A 78 7.76 6.52 11.02
CA ALA A 78 6.97 7.00 9.87
C ALA A 78 5.49 6.64 10.07
N MET A 79 4.90 7.14 11.15
CA MET A 79 3.52 6.84 11.54
C MET A 79 2.50 7.50 10.62
N VAL A 80 1.34 6.86 10.49
CA VAL A 80 0.18 7.37 9.73
C VAL A 80 -1.04 7.39 10.66
N GLY A 81 -1.05 8.31 11.59
CA GLY A 81 -2.10 8.42 12.62
C GLY A 81 -3.18 9.46 12.33
N ASN A 82 -3.01 10.32 11.33
CA ASN A 82 -3.94 11.40 11.02
C ASN A 82 -3.96 11.76 9.52
N ALA A 83 -4.95 12.55 9.14
CA ALA A 83 -5.16 12.96 7.75
C ALA A 83 -3.99 13.74 7.14
N ALA A 84 -3.29 14.57 7.92
CA ALA A 84 -2.18 15.35 7.41
C ALA A 84 -1.01 14.48 6.94
N GLN A 85 -0.73 13.40 7.68
CA GLN A 85 0.30 12.42 7.31
C GLN A 85 -0.10 11.64 6.04
N VAL A 86 -1.37 11.25 5.91
CA VAL A 86 -1.88 10.60 4.69
C VAL A 86 -1.72 11.52 3.48
N ASN A 87 -2.15 12.77 3.60
CA ASN A 87 -2.06 13.76 2.52
C ASN A 87 -0.60 14.01 2.12
N LEU A 88 0.29 14.17 3.08
CA LEU A 88 1.72 14.36 2.82
C LEU A 88 2.31 13.23 1.96
N ILE A 89 2.03 11.97 2.32
CA ILE A 89 2.50 10.80 1.55
C ILE A 89 1.93 10.83 0.12
N GLN A 90 0.64 11.14 -0.02
CA GLN A 90 -0.01 11.22 -1.32
C GLN A 90 0.53 12.38 -2.16
N ASP A 91 0.79 13.54 -1.57
CA ASP A 91 1.35 14.71 -2.26
C ASP A 91 2.77 14.44 -2.76
N ILE A 92 3.63 13.82 -1.93
CA ILE A 92 4.97 13.41 -2.35
C ILE A 92 4.87 12.42 -3.52
N ASN A 93 3.99 11.41 -3.40
CA ASN A 93 3.83 10.41 -4.47
C ASN A 93 3.28 11.02 -5.77
N ASN A 94 2.35 11.97 -5.68
CA ASN A 94 1.80 12.64 -6.86
C ASN A 94 2.84 13.49 -7.60
N GLN A 95 3.85 14.00 -6.89
CA GLN A 95 4.91 14.82 -7.47
C GLN A 95 6.08 14.01 -7.99
N LEU A 96 6.47 12.94 -7.29
CA LEU A 96 7.74 12.25 -7.48
C LEU A 96 7.61 10.74 -7.70
N GLY A 97 6.41 10.17 -7.49
CA GLY A 97 6.20 8.71 -7.53
C GLY A 97 6.11 8.14 -8.95
N TYR A 98 6.59 6.93 -9.12
CA TYR A 98 6.54 6.14 -10.36
C TYR A 98 5.49 5.03 -10.32
N ALA A 99 4.96 4.70 -9.15
CA ALA A 99 3.88 3.74 -8.94
C ALA A 99 2.82 4.35 -8.01
N HIS A 100 1.63 3.75 -8.01
CA HIS A 100 0.56 4.21 -7.12
C HIS A 100 0.82 3.77 -5.69
N ILE A 101 0.61 4.68 -4.74
CA ILE A 101 0.64 4.37 -3.31
C ILE A 101 -0.79 4.30 -2.75
N ARG A 102 -1.08 3.21 -2.04
CA ARG A 102 -2.27 3.05 -1.21
C ARG A 102 -1.85 3.07 0.25
N VAL A 103 -2.33 4.01 1.03
CA VAL A 103 -1.87 4.24 2.39
C VAL A 103 -2.65 3.38 3.38
N LEU A 104 -1.93 2.68 4.26
CA LEU A 104 -2.48 2.09 5.47
C LEU A 104 -2.28 3.07 6.63
N GLY A 105 -3.33 3.27 7.42
CA GLY A 105 -3.24 4.05 8.64
C GLY A 105 -2.83 3.21 9.84
N ASN A 106 -2.40 3.86 10.91
CA ASN A 106 -2.16 3.20 12.17
C ASN A 106 -3.45 2.54 12.68
N LEU A 107 -3.39 1.28 13.06
CA LEU A 107 -4.49 0.57 13.70
C LEU A 107 -4.72 1.10 15.13
N THR A 108 -3.63 1.26 15.87
CA THR A 108 -3.65 1.81 17.22
C THR A 108 -2.85 3.11 17.29
N HIS A 109 -3.14 3.92 18.30
CA HIS A 109 -2.42 5.15 18.57
C HIS A 109 -0.93 4.84 18.75
N GLU A 110 -0.08 5.51 17.96
CA GLU A 110 1.38 5.34 17.96
C GLU A 110 1.85 3.88 17.80
N LEU A 111 1.02 3.02 17.19
CA LEU A 111 1.28 1.58 16.96
C LEU A 111 1.50 0.78 18.27
N GLN A 112 1.03 1.26 19.41
CA GLN A 112 1.33 0.67 20.73
C GLN A 112 0.45 -0.52 21.10
N GLY A 113 -0.60 -0.82 20.32
CA GLY A 113 -1.46 -1.98 20.55
C GLY A 113 -2.52 -1.80 21.65
N GLU A 114 -2.66 -0.60 22.24
CA GLU A 114 -3.55 -0.36 23.38
C GLU A 114 -4.84 0.37 22.99
N ARG A 115 -4.72 1.53 22.40
CA ARG A 115 -5.84 2.44 22.06
C ARG A 115 -6.02 2.54 20.56
N LEU A 116 -7.23 2.37 20.06
CA LEU A 116 -7.55 2.45 18.64
C LEU A 116 -7.31 3.85 18.09
N SER A 117 -6.85 3.93 16.85
CA SER A 117 -6.75 5.17 16.07
C SER A 117 -8.12 5.66 15.62
N ASN A 118 -8.18 6.90 15.12
CA ASN A 118 -9.38 7.45 14.49
C ASN A 118 -9.52 6.90 13.06
N MET A 119 -10.00 5.65 12.94
CA MET A 119 -10.14 4.97 11.64
C MET A 119 -11.09 5.69 10.69
N GLY A 120 -12.15 6.32 11.22
CA GLY A 120 -13.06 7.13 10.40
C GLY A 120 -12.37 8.34 9.78
N GLY A 121 -11.49 9.00 10.52
CA GLY A 121 -10.66 10.09 10.02
C GLY A 121 -9.67 9.63 8.96
N LEU A 122 -8.99 8.51 9.20
CA LEU A 122 -8.06 7.89 8.25
C LEU A 122 -8.75 7.46 6.96
N LYS A 123 -9.95 6.86 7.05
CA LYS A 123 -10.74 6.51 5.87
C LYS A 123 -11.10 7.71 5.02
N ARG A 124 -11.56 8.80 5.64
CA ARG A 124 -11.88 10.05 4.92
C ARG A 124 -10.65 10.68 4.26
N ALA A 125 -9.46 10.49 4.84
CA ALA A 125 -8.20 10.93 4.26
C ALA A 125 -7.71 10.04 3.10
N GLY A 126 -8.36 8.90 2.85
CA GLY A 126 -8.03 8.03 1.71
C GLY A 126 -7.27 6.76 2.08
N CYS A 127 -7.12 6.41 3.35
CA CYS A 127 -6.58 5.12 3.74
C CYS A 127 -7.45 3.96 3.22
N VAL A 128 -6.81 2.92 2.71
CA VAL A 128 -7.47 1.70 2.22
C VAL A 128 -7.59 0.63 3.30
N GLY A 129 -6.80 0.72 4.35
CA GLY A 129 -6.78 -0.20 5.47
C GLY A 129 -6.05 0.38 6.66
N VAL A 130 -5.91 -0.43 7.70
CA VAL A 130 -5.19 -0.11 8.93
C VAL A 130 -4.30 -1.27 9.35
N THR A 131 -3.18 -0.95 9.98
CA THR A 131 -2.21 -1.95 10.45
C THR A 131 -1.49 -1.47 11.70
N ASN A 132 -0.95 -2.40 12.46
CA ASN A 132 0.00 -2.10 13.54
C ASN A 132 1.47 -2.35 13.11
N GLY A 133 1.70 -2.51 11.80
CA GLY A 133 3.02 -2.84 11.25
C GLY A 133 3.55 -4.16 11.80
N TRP A 134 4.80 -4.17 12.24
CA TRP A 134 5.45 -5.33 12.88
C TRP A 134 5.14 -5.48 14.37
N GLN A 135 4.31 -4.59 14.95
CA GLN A 135 3.95 -4.65 16.36
C GLN A 135 2.76 -5.60 16.56
N PRO A 136 2.93 -6.76 17.18
CA PRO A 136 1.83 -7.69 17.41
C PRO A 136 0.80 -7.09 18.39
N LEU A 137 -0.46 -7.37 18.14
CA LEU A 137 -1.54 -7.01 19.06
C LEU A 137 -1.67 -8.08 20.13
N GLN A 138 -1.11 -7.83 21.31
CA GLN A 138 -1.15 -8.77 22.43
C GLN A 138 -2.51 -8.87 23.11
N ASN A 139 -3.32 -7.79 23.03
CA ASN A 139 -4.63 -7.73 23.65
C ASN A 139 -5.72 -8.12 22.64
N LEU A 140 -6.24 -9.33 22.75
CA LEU A 140 -7.31 -9.86 21.89
C LEU A 140 -8.60 -9.03 21.95
N ARG A 141 -8.88 -8.35 23.05
CA ARG A 141 -10.01 -7.44 23.15
C ARG A 141 -9.81 -6.23 22.25
N VAL A 142 -8.62 -5.64 22.25
CA VAL A 142 -8.27 -4.54 21.34
C VAL A 142 -8.35 -4.99 19.91
N GLN A 143 -7.84 -6.18 19.59
CA GLN A 143 -7.90 -6.75 18.26
C GLN A 143 -9.35 -6.91 17.76
N ARG A 144 -10.23 -7.48 18.59
CA ARG A 144 -11.65 -7.63 18.27
C ARG A 144 -12.32 -6.28 18.04
N LEU A 145 -12.14 -5.32 18.95
CA LEU A 145 -12.71 -3.98 18.79
C LEU A 145 -12.17 -3.26 17.54
N ALA A 146 -10.90 -3.48 17.20
CA ALA A 146 -10.29 -2.96 15.98
C ALA A 146 -10.96 -3.53 14.72
N MET A 147 -11.23 -4.85 14.69
CA MET A 147 -11.93 -5.50 13.58
C MET A 147 -13.36 -4.95 13.41
N GLU A 148 -14.10 -4.84 14.51
CA GLU A 148 -15.45 -4.27 14.51
C GLU A 148 -15.45 -2.83 14.00
N TYR A 149 -14.52 -2.00 14.48
CA TYR A 149 -14.42 -0.60 14.08
C TYR A 149 -13.94 -0.44 12.63
N ALA A 150 -12.94 -1.19 12.19
CA ALA A 150 -12.49 -1.18 10.80
C ALA A 150 -13.61 -1.58 9.83
N SER A 151 -14.40 -2.60 10.20
CA SER A 151 -15.56 -3.05 9.42
C SER A 151 -16.60 -1.95 9.23
N THR A 152 -16.88 -1.12 10.26
CA THR A 152 -17.85 -0.01 10.14
C THR A 152 -17.43 1.06 9.13
N HIS A 153 -16.14 1.13 8.81
CA HIS A 153 -15.59 2.08 7.85
C HIS A 153 -15.15 1.44 6.53
N ASN A 154 -15.45 0.16 6.33
CA ASN A 154 -15.00 -0.60 5.16
C ASN A 154 -13.47 -0.44 4.94
N LEU A 155 -12.70 -0.68 6.01
CA LEU A 155 -11.24 -0.71 6.02
C LEU A 155 -10.75 -2.14 6.19
N SER A 156 -9.81 -2.56 5.35
CA SER A 156 -9.10 -3.83 5.55
C SER A 156 -8.16 -3.71 6.75
N MET A 157 -8.05 -4.77 7.55
CA MET A 157 -7.13 -4.82 8.67
C MET A 157 -5.98 -5.78 8.36
N PHE A 158 -4.75 -5.29 8.49
CA PHE A 158 -3.53 -6.08 8.31
C PHE A 158 -2.89 -6.29 9.68
N ILE A 159 -2.63 -7.55 10.03
CA ILE A 159 -2.11 -7.93 11.34
C ILE A 159 -0.83 -8.73 11.15
N TYR A 160 0.15 -8.45 12.00
CA TYR A 160 1.31 -9.31 12.18
C TYR A 160 0.96 -10.44 13.18
N PRO A 161 0.84 -11.70 12.72
CA PRO A 161 0.31 -12.80 13.52
C PRO A 161 1.39 -13.43 14.43
N LEU A 162 1.98 -12.62 15.32
CA LEU A 162 2.99 -13.08 16.26
C LEU A 162 2.39 -13.15 17.67
N GLU A 163 2.34 -14.35 18.25
CA GLU A 163 2.08 -14.55 19.67
C GLU A 163 3.42 -14.55 20.42
N VAL A 164 3.69 -13.46 21.15
CA VAL A 164 4.99 -13.24 21.78
C VAL A 164 5.33 -14.31 22.82
N ALA A 165 4.31 -14.79 23.56
CA ALA A 165 4.50 -15.82 24.57
C ALA A 165 4.89 -17.18 23.93
N LEU A 166 4.33 -17.49 22.78
CA LEU A 166 4.67 -18.72 22.03
C LEU A 166 6.02 -18.60 21.33
N ALA A 167 6.35 -17.41 20.83
CA ALA A 167 7.63 -17.16 20.16
C ALA A 167 8.82 -17.29 21.11
N ALA A 168 8.64 -16.95 22.39
CA ALA A 168 9.63 -17.13 23.48
C ALA A 168 11.06 -16.71 23.11
N GLY A 169 11.23 -15.69 22.23
CA GLY A 169 12.53 -15.26 21.74
C GLY A 169 13.19 -16.20 20.73
N GLY A 170 12.47 -17.22 20.26
CA GLY A 170 12.93 -18.13 19.22
C GLY A 170 13.06 -17.46 17.86
N VAL A 171 13.91 -18.03 16.99
CA VAL A 171 13.96 -17.73 15.57
C VAL A 171 13.05 -18.69 14.82
N VAL A 172 12.59 -18.27 13.64
CA VAL A 172 11.76 -19.13 12.78
C VAL A 172 12.57 -20.35 12.38
N HIS A 173 12.01 -21.52 12.65
CA HIS A 173 12.47 -22.80 12.15
C HIS A 173 11.44 -23.40 11.22
N GLU A 174 11.87 -24.40 10.46
CA GLU A 174 10.96 -25.27 9.72
C GLU A 174 9.93 -25.93 10.65
#